data_f93f663be05ad01d06592d3e7ba05836
#
_entry.id   f93f663be05ad01d06592d3e7ba05836
#
_cell.length_a   1.000
_cell.length_b   1.000
_cell.length_c   1.000
_cell.angle_alpha   90.00
_cell.angle_beta   90.00
_cell.angle_gamma   90.00
#
_symmetry.space_group_name_H-M   'P 1'
#
loop_
_entity.id
_entity.type
_entity.pdbx_description
1 polymer ?
#
loop_
_entity_poly.entity_id
_entity_poly.type
_entity_poly.pdbx_seq_one_letter_code
_entity_poly.pdbx_strand_id
1 'polypeptide(L)'
;MPSGNDRRSDSGTGGRGRRRRDVLRLLGATGVAGLAGCSGGGGSDETTSEPSVRGTYVSATSVDAQSLNWLTIADATSGTFITRTLDGTWAITPDREIFPLWADYSTDDGRVYEIELRDNLEWGAGYGQMTAEDWVYMIRNVFQAQPNWSGYPDADAWFRTNPESGEREPIPVEQTGTRTFEIRLFDVDPSFPFKPVLWRQQCIPKGILEKYVPDQDTEGLQQDEELNTLAYTGNLGPYSFDSWERSARYTVTRNEDYYLRDVDDVPERFLEAPYFDEKVYRVINEESTRLGALESGEVDSAGVPPDKATRFENLPNVNLNVSPQPYARIIVYNMRSNGWEPFRSTAVRRALGFAVNKETLVSNVLRGYGEVAQTMQPEWSQWYDDSRVEEFGVGDRYGPEETRSRLESALSDTEYAYDGERLVDGSGEQVSLSIYYDSGQSTEGTTAEFIAQEFRENAGIDVQPEAVASSTFQSNYVQTSPPEGTDPEWSVSTFNGGPRDVATSAEPWDMSINLQFNTYPFTPASSKGFFEKRGGINFYGYYPDADIAGLYEQASATTDEQRRLELFGEAFGLISQEQPFGFLTMPSSVSGYADDVRGYDEEFNTVWDAQTWYFA
;
A
#
# COMPACT_ATOMS: atom_id res chain seq x y z
N MET A 1 15.23 46.71 -49.48
CA MET A 1 16.65 46.77 -49.91
C MET A 1 17.41 47.69 -48.98
N PRO A 2 18.65 47.36 -48.56
CA PRO A 2 19.28 46.05 -48.43
C PRO A 2 19.93 45.86 -47.03
N SER A 3 20.21 44.64 -46.73
CA SER A 3 21.49 44.02 -46.33
C SER A 3 22.10 44.47 -45.01
N GLY A 4 22.59 43.63 -44.19
CA GLY A 4 23.54 42.61 -44.29
C GLY A 4 23.88 41.95 -42.96
N ASN A 5 24.30 40.77 -43.08
CA ASN A 5 25.18 39.86 -42.31
C ASN A 5 26.04 40.48 -41.20
N ASP A 6 26.20 39.85 -40.03
CA ASP A 6 27.33 39.00 -39.77
C ASP A 6 27.31 38.37 -38.34
N ARG A 7 27.63 37.10 -38.35
CA ARG A 7 28.11 36.14 -37.36
C ARG A 7 28.85 36.67 -36.14
N ARG A 8 28.61 36.04 -34.98
CA ARG A 8 29.62 35.24 -34.19
C ARG A 8 28.99 34.57 -32.97
N SER A 9 29.08 33.30 -33.00
CA SER A 9 29.45 32.30 -31.97
C SER A 9 29.79 32.83 -30.58
N ASP A 10 29.11 32.28 -29.57
CA ASP A 10 29.83 31.85 -28.38
C ASP A 10 29.17 30.62 -27.75
N SER A 11 30.05 29.71 -27.35
CA SER A 11 29.79 28.39 -26.83
C SER A 11 29.63 28.46 -25.30
N GLY A 12 28.48 28.02 -24.79
CA GLY A 12 28.26 27.77 -23.39
C GLY A 12 27.76 26.34 -23.18
N THR A 13 28.67 25.47 -22.78
CA THR A 13 28.38 24.08 -22.39
C THR A 13 27.72 24.06 -21.03
N GLY A 14 26.40 23.91 -21.01
CA GLY A 14 25.64 23.52 -19.84
C GLY A 14 25.25 22.04 -19.97
N GLY A 15 25.89 21.18 -19.22
CA GLY A 15 25.57 19.76 -19.17
C GLY A 15 24.21 19.58 -18.50
N ARG A 16 23.21 19.24 -19.27
CA ARG A 16 21.94 18.72 -18.75
C ARG A 16 22.12 17.23 -18.50
N GLY A 17 22.07 16.84 -17.23
CA GLY A 17 21.97 15.44 -16.84
C GLY A 17 20.77 14.78 -17.55
N ARG A 18 21.03 13.69 -18.26
CA ARG A 18 19.99 12.89 -18.89
C ARG A 18 19.19 12.19 -17.79
N ARG A 19 17.90 12.46 -17.72
CA ARG A 19 16.97 11.79 -16.82
C ARG A 19 16.88 10.31 -17.20
N ARG A 20 16.80 9.39 -16.22
CA ARG A 20 16.67 7.93 -16.39
C ARG A 20 15.53 7.51 -17.34
N ARG A 21 14.50 8.33 -17.51
CA ARG A 21 13.39 8.10 -18.46
C ARG A 21 13.79 7.96 -19.93
N ASP A 22 14.94 8.53 -20.34
CA ASP A 22 15.38 8.47 -21.75
C ASP A 22 16.15 7.18 -22.08
N VAL A 23 16.52 6.38 -21.07
CA VAL A 23 17.28 5.14 -21.28
C VAL A 23 16.33 3.95 -21.51
N LEU A 24 15.13 3.96 -20.94
CA LEU A 24 14.16 2.86 -21.08
C LEU A 24 13.43 2.82 -22.43
N ARG A 25 13.41 3.91 -23.19
CA ARG A 25 12.79 3.94 -24.54
C ARG A 25 13.68 3.45 -25.67
N LEU A 26 14.93 3.07 -25.42
CA LEU A 26 15.90 2.69 -26.45
C LEU A 26 16.13 1.17 -26.58
N LEU A 27 15.48 0.32 -25.77
CA LEU A 27 15.63 -1.14 -25.80
C LEU A 27 14.49 -1.89 -26.51
N GLY A 28 13.54 -1.18 -27.09
CA GLY A 28 12.32 -1.73 -27.70
C GLY A 28 12.26 -1.72 -29.23
N ALA A 29 13.34 -1.78 -30.00
CA ALA A 29 13.25 -1.97 -31.47
C ALA A 29 14.55 -2.45 -32.10
N THR A 30 14.79 -3.75 -32.18
CA THR A 30 15.54 -4.35 -33.31
C THR A 30 15.17 -5.83 -33.44
N GLY A 31 14.34 -6.08 -34.44
CA GLY A 31 14.04 -7.44 -34.91
C GLY A 31 15.06 -7.94 -35.92
N VAL A 32 15.36 -9.18 -35.80
CA VAL A 32 15.70 -10.22 -36.80
C VAL A 32 16.43 -9.85 -38.08
N ALA A 33 17.66 -10.36 -38.24
CA ALA A 33 18.11 -11.08 -39.46
C ALA A 33 19.40 -11.87 -39.15
N GLY A 34 19.37 -13.17 -39.50
CA GLY A 34 20.39 -14.15 -39.20
C GLY A 34 21.63 -14.14 -40.10
N LEU A 35 22.57 -14.99 -39.74
CA LEU A 35 23.41 -15.93 -40.47
C LEU A 35 24.85 -15.99 -39.94
N ALA A 36 25.13 -17.15 -39.40
CA ALA A 36 26.35 -17.94 -39.47
C ALA A 36 27.75 -17.28 -39.47
N GLY A 37 28.57 -17.71 -38.49
CA GLY A 37 30.04 -17.61 -38.55
C GLY A 37 30.68 -17.98 -37.22
N CYS A 38 31.27 -19.19 -37.14
CA CYS A 38 32.03 -19.69 -35.99
C CYS A 38 33.29 -18.87 -35.70
N SER A 39 33.55 -18.55 -34.43
CA SER A 39 34.82 -18.90 -33.74
C SER A 39 34.87 -18.29 -32.32
N GLY A 40 35.02 -19.13 -31.36
CA GLY A 40 35.81 -19.13 -30.12
C GLY A 40 35.88 -17.87 -29.24
N GLY A 41 35.23 -17.93 -28.08
CA GLY A 41 35.45 -17.03 -26.96
C GLY A 41 34.42 -17.32 -25.88
N GLY A 42 34.82 -17.88 -24.73
CA GLY A 42 33.91 -18.27 -23.66
C GLY A 42 33.13 -17.10 -23.11
N GLY A 43 31.88 -17.08 -23.39
CA GLY A 43 30.83 -16.37 -22.67
C GLY A 43 29.97 -17.46 -22.05
N SER A 44 29.73 -17.38 -20.77
CA SER A 44 28.72 -18.19 -20.13
C SER A 44 27.38 -17.87 -20.81
N ASP A 45 26.91 -18.75 -21.69
CA ASP A 45 25.51 -18.77 -22.11
C ASP A 45 24.69 -19.03 -20.84
N GLU A 46 24.05 -18.03 -20.30
CA GLU A 46 22.88 -18.23 -19.48
C GLU A 46 21.84 -18.91 -20.38
N THR A 47 21.84 -20.24 -20.33
CA THR A 47 20.72 -21.02 -20.85
C THR A 47 19.53 -20.70 -19.96
N THR A 48 18.70 -19.75 -20.39
CA THR A 48 17.35 -19.58 -19.83
C THR A 48 16.63 -20.91 -20.05
N SER A 49 16.54 -21.73 -19.00
CA SER A 49 15.72 -22.94 -19.05
C SER A 49 14.28 -22.52 -19.28
N GLU A 50 13.58 -23.17 -20.19
CA GLU A 50 12.15 -22.95 -20.35
C GLU A 50 11.43 -23.31 -19.03
N PRO A 51 10.40 -22.55 -18.62
CA PRO A 51 9.62 -22.88 -17.45
C PRO A 51 9.11 -24.32 -17.50
N SER A 52 9.27 -25.05 -16.42
CA SER A 52 8.76 -26.42 -16.29
C SER A 52 8.20 -26.65 -14.89
N VAL A 53 7.10 -27.39 -14.80
CA VAL A 53 6.48 -27.72 -13.51
C VAL A 53 7.38 -28.64 -12.73
N ARG A 54 7.83 -28.18 -11.56
CA ARG A 54 8.66 -29.01 -10.65
C ARG A 54 8.81 -28.41 -9.25
N GLY A 55 8.90 -29.26 -8.29
CA GLY A 55 9.43 -28.99 -6.94
C GLY A 55 8.50 -28.21 -6.03
N THR A 56 8.97 -28.07 -4.80
CA THR A 56 8.30 -27.33 -3.74
C THR A 56 8.99 -25.98 -3.55
N TYR A 57 8.23 -24.88 -3.70
CA TYR A 57 8.71 -23.54 -3.38
C TYR A 57 8.39 -23.20 -1.93
N VAL A 58 9.39 -22.86 -1.14
CA VAL A 58 9.27 -22.58 0.29
C VAL A 58 9.55 -21.11 0.58
N SER A 59 8.54 -20.37 1.01
CA SER A 59 8.67 -18.97 1.46
C SER A 59 8.67 -18.88 2.98
N ALA A 60 9.56 -18.09 3.58
CA ALA A 60 9.53 -17.82 5.01
C ALA A 60 8.77 -16.53 5.31
N THR A 61 7.87 -16.58 6.31
CA THR A 61 7.16 -15.42 6.85
C THR A 61 7.43 -15.27 8.36
N SER A 62 7.35 -14.04 8.87
CA SER A 62 7.53 -13.76 10.30
C SER A 62 6.27 -13.96 11.13
N VAL A 63 5.10 -13.97 10.49
CA VAL A 63 3.80 -14.09 11.16
C VAL A 63 2.92 -15.11 10.45
N ASP A 64 2.01 -15.73 11.18
CA ASP A 64 0.99 -16.63 10.64
C ASP A 64 -0.26 -15.86 10.22
N ALA A 65 -1.07 -16.43 9.33
CA ALA A 65 -2.40 -15.93 9.00
C ALA A 65 -3.34 -16.03 10.22
N GLN A 66 -4.30 -15.12 10.30
CA GLN A 66 -5.32 -15.15 11.34
C GLN A 66 -6.47 -16.10 10.97
N SER A 67 -6.91 -16.06 9.73
CA SER A 67 -8.02 -16.84 9.19
C SER A 67 -7.84 -17.08 7.70
N LEU A 68 -8.48 -18.10 7.15
CA LEU A 68 -8.64 -18.33 5.72
C LEU A 68 -10.03 -17.91 5.21
N ASN A 69 -10.91 -17.45 6.07
CA ASN A 69 -12.19 -16.85 5.69
C ASN A 69 -12.00 -15.38 5.34
N TRP A 70 -11.85 -15.09 4.06
CA TRP A 70 -11.53 -13.75 3.56
C TRP A 70 -12.58 -12.68 3.87
N LEU A 71 -13.84 -13.07 4.13
CA LEU A 71 -14.89 -12.10 4.51
C LEU A 71 -14.60 -11.37 5.83
N THR A 72 -13.78 -11.95 6.71
CA THR A 72 -13.59 -11.46 8.07
C THR A 72 -12.16 -11.07 8.39
N ILE A 73 -11.25 -11.14 7.41
CA ILE A 73 -9.84 -10.79 7.60
C ILE A 73 -9.58 -9.32 7.25
N ALA A 74 -8.57 -8.75 7.93
CA ALA A 74 -8.01 -7.43 7.63
C ALA A 74 -6.47 -7.43 7.60
N ASP A 75 -5.81 -8.60 7.73
CA ASP A 75 -4.36 -8.71 7.76
C ASP A 75 -3.79 -9.21 6.43
N ALA A 76 -2.61 -8.69 6.07
CA ALA A 76 -1.95 -8.98 4.79
C ALA A 76 -1.50 -10.43 4.65
N THR A 77 -1.15 -11.12 5.75
CA THR A 77 -0.67 -12.52 5.69
C THR A 77 -1.81 -13.47 5.35
N SER A 78 -2.97 -13.30 6.01
CA SER A 78 -4.18 -14.04 5.65
C SER A 78 -4.56 -13.82 4.19
N GLY A 79 -4.56 -12.57 3.73
CA GLY A 79 -4.80 -12.24 2.32
C GLY A 79 -3.80 -12.92 1.37
N THR A 80 -2.52 -12.96 1.73
CA THR A 80 -1.49 -13.64 0.94
C THR A 80 -1.75 -15.13 0.82
N PHE A 81 -2.12 -15.81 1.91
CA PHE A 81 -2.39 -17.26 1.89
C PHE A 81 -3.61 -17.57 1.03
N ILE A 82 -4.70 -16.83 1.20
CA ILE A 82 -5.95 -17.03 0.46
C ILE A 82 -5.77 -16.83 -1.04
N THR A 83 -5.03 -15.79 -1.45
CA THR A 83 -4.80 -15.51 -2.88
C THR A 83 -3.93 -16.55 -3.59
N ARG A 84 -3.42 -17.57 -2.88
CA ARG A 84 -2.79 -18.74 -3.53
C ARG A 84 -3.80 -19.73 -4.04
N THR A 85 -4.99 -19.78 -3.44
CA THR A 85 -6.04 -20.75 -3.78
C THR A 85 -7.26 -20.10 -4.40
N LEU A 86 -7.36 -18.79 -4.33
CA LEU A 86 -8.53 -18.05 -4.79
C LEU A 86 -8.07 -16.73 -5.42
N ASP A 87 -8.24 -16.60 -6.72
CA ASP A 87 -8.07 -15.33 -7.42
C ASP A 87 -9.19 -14.33 -7.06
N GLY A 88 -9.45 -13.39 -7.91
CA GLY A 88 -10.53 -12.40 -7.77
C GLY A 88 -10.96 -11.86 -9.13
N THR A 89 -11.64 -10.74 -9.16
CA THR A 89 -12.13 -10.12 -10.40
C THR A 89 -11.03 -9.91 -11.43
N TRP A 90 -10.05 -9.08 -11.14
CA TRP A 90 -8.90 -8.75 -11.99
C TRP A 90 -7.68 -8.34 -11.16
N ALA A 91 -6.52 -8.40 -11.78
CA ALA A 91 -5.29 -7.84 -11.25
C ALA A 91 -4.97 -6.49 -11.92
N ILE A 92 -4.04 -5.75 -11.35
CA ILE A 92 -3.45 -4.56 -11.94
C ILE A 92 -1.98 -4.86 -12.22
N THR A 93 -1.56 -4.69 -13.47
CA THR A 93 -0.16 -4.87 -13.88
C THR A 93 0.72 -3.71 -13.39
N PRO A 94 2.06 -3.84 -13.42
CA PRO A 94 2.95 -2.71 -13.13
C PRO A 94 2.72 -1.49 -14.03
N ASP A 95 2.30 -1.69 -15.28
CA ASP A 95 1.91 -0.62 -16.22
C ASP A 95 0.52 -0.03 -15.93
N ARG A 96 -0.12 -0.47 -14.85
CA ARG A 96 -1.46 -0.05 -14.39
C ARG A 96 -2.59 -0.42 -15.34
N GLU A 97 -2.38 -1.46 -16.10
CA GLU A 97 -3.43 -2.05 -16.93
C GLU A 97 -4.23 -3.08 -16.12
N ILE A 98 -5.51 -3.20 -16.45
CA ILE A 98 -6.35 -4.26 -15.91
C ILE A 98 -6.00 -5.57 -16.60
N PHE A 99 -5.68 -6.59 -15.81
CA PHE A 99 -5.51 -7.96 -16.26
C PHE A 99 -6.71 -8.80 -15.78
N PRO A 100 -7.64 -9.18 -16.68
CA PRO A 100 -8.81 -9.95 -16.31
C PRO A 100 -8.43 -11.32 -15.72
N LEU A 101 -8.83 -11.57 -14.47
CA LEU A 101 -8.78 -12.88 -13.84
C LEU A 101 -10.13 -13.57 -14.00
N TRP A 102 -11.04 -13.45 -13.04
CA TRP A 102 -12.40 -14.03 -13.16
C TRP A 102 -13.35 -13.21 -14.01
N ALA A 103 -13.11 -11.91 -14.09
CA ALA A 103 -13.99 -10.98 -14.76
C ALA A 103 -13.23 -9.88 -15.50
N ASP A 104 -13.93 -9.28 -16.45
CA ASP A 104 -13.59 -8.01 -17.05
C ASP A 104 -14.75 -7.03 -16.83
N TYR A 105 -14.53 -5.75 -17.14
CA TYR A 105 -15.57 -4.75 -17.06
C TYR A 105 -15.60 -3.85 -18.28
N SER A 106 -16.76 -3.24 -18.51
CA SER A 106 -16.93 -2.15 -19.47
C SER A 106 -17.70 -0.99 -18.85
N THR A 107 -17.42 0.22 -19.31
CA THR A 107 -18.14 1.44 -18.94
C THR A 107 -18.02 2.49 -20.02
N ASP A 108 -19.10 3.20 -20.32
CA ASP A 108 -19.10 4.31 -21.28
C ASP A 108 -18.95 5.68 -20.59
N ASP A 109 -19.32 5.77 -19.30
CA ASP A 109 -19.46 7.05 -18.61
C ASP A 109 -18.78 7.11 -17.24
N GLY A 110 -18.11 6.03 -16.82
CA GLY A 110 -17.48 5.93 -15.49
C GLY A 110 -18.48 5.92 -14.32
N ARG A 111 -19.75 5.62 -14.61
CA ARG A 111 -20.85 5.58 -13.64
C ARG A 111 -21.57 4.24 -13.65
N VAL A 112 -21.78 3.67 -14.82
CA VAL A 112 -22.38 2.36 -14.99
C VAL A 112 -21.28 1.39 -15.42
N TYR A 113 -21.06 0.35 -14.63
CA TYR A 113 -20.06 -0.69 -14.85
C TYR A 113 -20.76 -2.00 -15.12
N GLU A 114 -20.62 -2.53 -16.32
CA GLU A 114 -21.02 -3.89 -16.66
C GLU A 114 -19.86 -4.83 -16.38
N ILE A 115 -20.06 -5.83 -15.54
CA ILE A 115 -19.08 -6.84 -15.16
C ILE A 115 -19.43 -8.14 -15.87
N GLU A 116 -18.47 -8.71 -16.60
CA GLU A 116 -18.62 -10.00 -17.30
C GLU A 116 -17.66 -11.05 -16.74
N LEU A 117 -18.21 -12.16 -16.24
CA LEU A 117 -17.45 -13.31 -15.74
C LEU A 117 -16.99 -14.19 -16.90
N ARG A 118 -15.79 -14.81 -16.77
CA ARG A 118 -15.35 -15.88 -17.68
C ARG A 118 -16.33 -17.05 -17.64
N ASP A 119 -16.36 -17.85 -18.69
CA ASP A 119 -17.31 -18.95 -18.85
C ASP A 119 -16.82 -20.29 -18.32
N ASN A 120 -15.54 -20.38 -17.93
CA ASN A 120 -14.88 -21.59 -17.46
C ASN A 120 -14.60 -21.58 -15.93
N LEU A 121 -15.29 -20.74 -15.16
CA LEU A 121 -15.12 -20.65 -13.71
C LEU A 121 -16.01 -21.68 -13.00
N GLU A 122 -15.41 -22.59 -12.23
CA GLU A 122 -16.13 -23.66 -11.54
C GLU A 122 -15.78 -23.73 -10.06
N TRP A 123 -16.78 -23.66 -9.21
CA TRP A 123 -16.66 -23.86 -7.77
C TRP A 123 -16.30 -25.29 -7.41
N GLY A 124 -15.54 -25.48 -6.35
CA GLY A 124 -15.33 -26.77 -5.70
C GLY A 124 -16.53 -27.24 -4.88
N ALA A 125 -16.35 -28.32 -4.14
CA ALA A 125 -17.35 -28.89 -3.22
C ALA A 125 -18.74 -29.14 -3.82
N GLY A 126 -18.85 -29.14 -5.15
CA GLY A 126 -20.10 -29.42 -5.87
C GLY A 126 -21.05 -28.23 -6.03
N TYR A 127 -20.58 -27.00 -5.82
CA TYR A 127 -21.38 -25.78 -6.01
C TYR A 127 -21.61 -25.42 -7.50
N GLY A 128 -20.90 -26.07 -8.44
CA GLY A 128 -21.08 -25.91 -9.88
C GLY A 128 -20.42 -24.66 -10.45
N GLN A 129 -20.95 -24.13 -11.53
CA GLN A 129 -20.36 -22.96 -12.22
C GLN A 129 -20.59 -21.68 -11.45
N MET A 130 -19.55 -20.81 -11.39
CA MET A 130 -19.69 -19.44 -10.87
C MET A 130 -20.59 -18.62 -11.80
N THR A 131 -21.54 -17.92 -11.25
CA THR A 131 -22.49 -17.08 -11.99
C THR A 131 -22.62 -15.68 -11.40
N ALA A 132 -23.21 -14.78 -12.16
CA ALA A 132 -23.54 -13.43 -11.68
C ALA A 132 -24.52 -13.45 -10.49
N GLU A 133 -25.28 -14.53 -10.30
CA GLU A 133 -26.15 -14.68 -9.14
C GLU A 133 -25.36 -14.79 -7.83
N ASP A 134 -24.22 -15.49 -7.82
CA ASP A 134 -23.37 -15.60 -6.64
C ASP A 134 -22.88 -14.20 -6.21
N TRP A 135 -22.43 -13.42 -7.16
CA TRP A 135 -21.94 -12.05 -6.94
C TRP A 135 -23.02 -11.11 -6.44
N VAL A 136 -24.16 -11.06 -7.16
CA VAL A 136 -25.26 -10.16 -6.79
C VAL A 136 -25.86 -10.56 -5.44
N TYR A 137 -25.96 -11.85 -5.16
CA TYR A 137 -26.42 -12.33 -3.85
C TYR A 137 -25.48 -11.91 -2.72
N MET A 138 -24.17 -12.12 -2.89
CA MET A 138 -23.16 -11.74 -1.91
C MET A 138 -23.15 -10.23 -1.68
N ILE A 139 -23.10 -9.43 -2.75
CA ILE A 139 -23.06 -7.97 -2.63
C ILE A 139 -24.28 -7.46 -1.86
N ARG A 140 -25.48 -7.89 -2.24
CA ARG A 140 -26.73 -7.40 -1.63
C ARG A 140 -26.95 -7.85 -0.19
N ASN A 141 -26.57 -9.07 0.15
CA ASN A 141 -26.93 -9.69 1.43
C ASN A 141 -25.78 -9.73 2.43
N VAL A 142 -24.54 -9.50 1.98
CA VAL A 142 -23.33 -9.51 2.85
C VAL A 142 -22.69 -8.12 2.84
N PHE A 143 -22.26 -7.60 1.70
CA PHE A 143 -21.55 -6.32 1.63
C PHE A 143 -22.46 -5.12 1.92
N GLN A 144 -23.70 -5.16 1.45
CA GLN A 144 -24.69 -4.09 1.63
C GLN A 144 -25.67 -4.36 2.77
N ALA A 145 -25.42 -5.37 3.59
CA ALA A 145 -26.28 -5.68 4.72
C ALA A 145 -26.24 -4.56 5.79
N GLN A 146 -27.42 -4.20 6.29
CA GLN A 146 -27.59 -3.26 7.37
C GLN A 146 -28.43 -3.88 8.49
N PRO A 147 -27.92 -4.10 9.71
CA PRO A 147 -26.52 -3.87 10.09
C PRO A 147 -25.54 -4.78 9.33
N ASN A 148 -24.23 -4.43 9.33
CA ASN A 148 -23.18 -5.30 8.78
C ASN A 148 -23.00 -6.54 9.67
N TRP A 149 -23.88 -7.50 9.51
CA TRP A 149 -23.92 -8.71 10.34
C TRP A 149 -22.72 -9.64 10.10
N SER A 150 -22.19 -9.65 8.87
CA SER A 150 -21.06 -10.52 8.50
C SER A 150 -19.73 -10.06 9.10
N GLY A 151 -19.60 -8.78 9.48
CA GLY A 151 -18.34 -8.17 9.87
C GLY A 151 -17.40 -7.89 8.71
N TYR A 152 -17.89 -7.88 7.45
CA TYR A 152 -17.07 -7.57 6.27
C TYR A 152 -16.43 -6.18 6.41
N PRO A 153 -15.08 -6.07 6.39
CA PRO A 153 -14.40 -4.82 6.74
C PRO A 153 -14.71 -3.65 5.79
N ASP A 154 -14.87 -3.94 4.49
CA ASP A 154 -15.05 -2.94 3.43
C ASP A 154 -16.53 -2.71 3.07
N ALA A 155 -17.47 -3.12 3.93
CA ALA A 155 -18.92 -2.96 3.72
C ALA A 155 -19.29 -1.50 3.39
N ASP A 156 -18.65 -0.55 4.05
CA ASP A 156 -18.92 0.88 3.90
C ASP A 156 -18.64 1.40 2.48
N ALA A 157 -17.71 0.79 1.75
CA ALA A 157 -17.38 1.15 0.38
C ALA A 157 -18.50 0.85 -0.64
N TRP A 158 -19.48 0.01 -0.25
CA TRP A 158 -20.65 -0.32 -1.05
C TRP A 158 -21.84 0.62 -0.85
N PHE A 159 -21.63 1.73 -0.13
CA PHE A 159 -22.62 2.77 0.07
C PHE A 159 -22.08 4.11 -0.42
N ARG A 160 -22.96 4.90 -1.03
CA ARG A 160 -22.68 6.26 -1.51
C ARG A 160 -23.83 7.20 -1.13
N THR A 161 -23.54 8.49 -1.00
CA THR A 161 -24.59 9.50 -0.88
C THR A 161 -25.30 9.63 -2.22
N ASN A 162 -26.60 9.37 -2.24
CA ASN A 162 -27.43 9.59 -3.42
C ASN A 162 -27.70 11.10 -3.56
N PRO A 163 -27.29 11.75 -4.66
CA PRO A 163 -27.47 13.20 -4.84
C PRO A 163 -28.93 13.63 -4.94
N GLU A 164 -29.86 12.72 -5.24
CA GLU A 164 -31.30 13.01 -5.35
C GLU A 164 -31.98 13.04 -3.97
N SER A 165 -31.64 12.09 -3.09
CA SER A 165 -32.22 12.00 -1.74
C SER A 165 -31.40 12.75 -0.70
N GLY A 166 -30.08 12.91 -0.92
CA GLY A 166 -29.11 13.38 0.07
C GLY A 166 -28.79 12.34 1.15
N GLU A 167 -29.32 11.13 1.04
CA GLU A 167 -29.10 10.02 1.99
C GLU A 167 -28.00 9.08 1.49
N ARG A 168 -27.37 8.39 2.43
CA ARG A 168 -26.39 7.35 2.11
C ARG A 168 -27.12 6.05 1.80
N GLU A 169 -27.00 5.59 0.59
CA GLU A 169 -27.72 4.44 0.06
C GLU A 169 -26.75 3.36 -0.47
N PRO A 170 -27.17 2.07 -0.50
CA PRO A 170 -26.38 1.03 -1.14
C PRO A 170 -26.26 1.29 -2.63
N ILE A 171 -25.08 1.04 -3.20
CA ILE A 171 -24.83 1.13 -4.64
C ILE A 171 -25.73 0.08 -5.34
N PRO A 172 -26.58 0.48 -6.30
CA PRO A 172 -27.41 -0.47 -7.04
C PRO A 172 -26.57 -1.48 -7.80
N VAL A 173 -26.87 -2.78 -7.61
CA VAL A 173 -26.25 -3.90 -8.31
C VAL A 173 -27.35 -4.78 -8.86
N GLU A 174 -27.31 -5.12 -10.17
CA GLU A 174 -28.35 -5.88 -10.84
C GLU A 174 -27.75 -6.98 -11.74
N GLN A 175 -28.28 -8.19 -11.65
CA GLN A 175 -27.94 -9.26 -12.59
C GLN A 175 -28.56 -8.98 -13.95
N THR A 176 -27.76 -8.92 -15.01
CA THR A 176 -28.19 -8.67 -16.39
C THR A 176 -28.15 -9.93 -17.25
N GLY A 177 -27.40 -10.96 -16.86
CA GLY A 177 -27.33 -12.26 -17.54
C GLY A 177 -26.83 -13.36 -16.60
N THR A 178 -26.54 -14.54 -17.14
CA THR A 178 -25.99 -15.64 -16.33
C THR A 178 -24.58 -15.31 -15.81
N ARG A 179 -23.77 -14.63 -16.62
CA ARG A 179 -22.39 -14.26 -16.30
C ARG A 179 -22.18 -12.74 -16.19
N THR A 180 -23.23 -11.94 -16.36
CA THR A 180 -23.13 -10.49 -16.36
C THR A 180 -23.99 -9.87 -15.27
N PHE A 181 -23.43 -8.83 -14.65
CA PHE A 181 -24.16 -7.98 -13.71
C PHE A 181 -23.68 -6.53 -13.84
N GLU A 182 -24.52 -5.62 -13.42
CA GLU A 182 -24.29 -4.19 -13.54
C GLU A 182 -24.18 -3.54 -12.16
N ILE A 183 -23.21 -2.64 -12.00
CA ILE A 183 -23.03 -1.79 -10.82
C ILE A 183 -23.28 -0.35 -11.26
N ARG A 184 -24.23 0.35 -10.62
CA ARG A 184 -24.61 1.73 -10.94
C ARG A 184 -24.20 2.68 -9.83
N LEU A 185 -23.16 3.45 -10.04
CA LEU A 185 -22.77 4.50 -9.10
C LEU A 185 -23.74 5.69 -9.20
N PHE A 186 -23.89 6.44 -8.10
CA PHE A 186 -24.68 7.67 -8.12
C PHE A 186 -23.94 8.81 -8.84
N ASP A 187 -22.60 8.83 -8.73
CA ASP A 187 -21.72 9.80 -9.35
C ASP A 187 -20.67 9.11 -10.24
N VAL A 188 -20.06 9.88 -11.15
CA VAL A 188 -18.96 9.42 -11.98
C VAL A 188 -17.74 9.11 -11.11
N ASP A 189 -17.16 7.93 -11.27
CA ASP A 189 -15.94 7.51 -10.56
C ASP A 189 -15.09 6.59 -11.44
N PRO A 190 -14.28 7.12 -12.36
CA PRO A 190 -13.45 6.31 -13.27
C PRO A 190 -12.40 5.45 -12.55
N SER A 191 -12.13 5.75 -11.27
CA SER A 191 -11.20 4.96 -10.47
C SER A 191 -11.84 3.76 -9.77
N PHE A 192 -13.15 3.59 -9.87
CA PHE A 192 -13.89 2.54 -9.16
C PHE A 192 -13.35 1.12 -9.41
N PRO A 193 -12.97 0.72 -10.65
CA PRO A 193 -12.40 -0.61 -10.91
C PRO A 193 -11.04 -0.85 -10.25
N PHE A 194 -10.32 0.20 -9.92
CA PHE A 194 -9.00 0.12 -9.28
C PHE A 194 -9.05 0.13 -7.74
N LYS A 195 -10.25 0.28 -7.16
CA LYS A 195 -10.42 0.27 -5.72
C LYS A 195 -10.42 -1.16 -5.17
N PRO A 196 -9.96 -1.37 -3.93
CA PRO A 196 -9.96 -2.69 -3.30
C PRO A 196 -11.32 -3.39 -3.28
N VAL A 197 -12.39 -2.62 -3.34
CA VAL A 197 -13.78 -3.11 -3.39
C VAL A 197 -14.10 -3.91 -4.68
N LEU A 198 -13.32 -3.72 -5.75
CA LEU A 198 -13.43 -4.48 -6.98
C LEU A 198 -12.11 -5.14 -7.38
N TRP A 199 -10.99 -4.43 -7.24
CA TRP A 199 -9.68 -4.99 -7.56
C TRP A 199 -9.39 -6.20 -6.70
N ARG A 200 -9.18 -7.36 -7.33
CA ARG A 200 -9.00 -8.66 -6.67
C ARG A 200 -10.14 -9.03 -5.72
N GLN A 201 -11.33 -8.46 -5.93
CA GLN A 201 -12.49 -8.83 -5.13
C GLN A 201 -12.83 -10.30 -5.35
N GLN A 202 -12.94 -11.02 -4.27
CA GLN A 202 -13.31 -12.44 -4.26
C GLN A 202 -14.81 -12.60 -4.11
N CYS A 203 -15.31 -13.81 -4.40
CA CYS A 203 -16.71 -14.20 -4.23
C CYS A 203 -16.81 -15.51 -3.46
N ILE A 204 -17.99 -15.78 -2.92
CA ILE A 204 -18.36 -17.02 -2.24
C ILE A 204 -19.59 -17.60 -2.93
N PRO A 205 -19.67 -18.93 -3.12
CA PRO A 205 -20.86 -19.57 -3.67
C PRO A 205 -22.12 -19.16 -2.89
N LYS A 206 -23.15 -18.76 -3.60
CA LYS A 206 -24.46 -18.45 -3.01
C LYS A 206 -24.93 -19.55 -2.06
N GLY A 207 -24.72 -20.82 -2.41
CA GLY A 207 -25.13 -21.97 -1.60
C GLY A 207 -24.47 -22.06 -0.23
N ILE A 208 -23.26 -21.46 -0.02
CA ILE A 208 -22.67 -21.31 1.31
C ILE A 208 -23.38 -20.17 2.06
N LEU A 209 -23.53 -19.01 1.41
CA LEU A 209 -24.11 -17.83 2.03
C LEU A 209 -25.58 -18.04 2.45
N GLU A 210 -26.35 -18.81 1.70
CA GLU A 210 -27.75 -19.14 2.02
C GLU A 210 -27.91 -19.88 3.35
N LYS A 211 -26.83 -20.48 3.89
CA LYS A 211 -26.87 -21.13 5.21
C LYS A 211 -26.95 -20.09 6.34
N TYR A 212 -26.40 -18.88 6.15
CA TYR A 212 -26.15 -17.90 7.22
C TYR A 212 -26.94 -16.59 7.06
N VAL A 213 -27.21 -16.17 5.81
CA VAL A 213 -27.89 -14.90 5.50
C VAL A 213 -29.29 -14.80 6.12
N PRO A 214 -30.17 -15.85 6.09
CA PRO A 214 -31.53 -15.71 6.61
C PRO A 214 -31.59 -15.38 8.10
N ASP A 215 -30.66 -15.92 8.88
CA ASP A 215 -30.60 -15.74 10.34
C ASP A 215 -29.54 -14.73 10.76
N GLN A 216 -28.80 -14.15 9.79
CA GLN A 216 -27.64 -13.27 10.01
C GLN A 216 -26.63 -13.90 11.02
N ASP A 217 -26.36 -15.19 10.83
CA ASP A 217 -25.53 -15.99 11.73
C ASP A 217 -24.04 -15.71 11.48
N THR A 218 -23.53 -14.69 12.17
CA THR A 218 -22.11 -14.26 12.11
C THR A 218 -21.18 -15.36 12.59
N GLU A 219 -21.53 -16.02 13.70
CA GLU A 219 -20.66 -17.04 14.30
C GLU A 219 -20.57 -18.28 13.40
N GLY A 220 -21.71 -18.73 12.85
CA GLY A 220 -21.74 -19.82 11.89
C GLY A 220 -20.92 -19.51 10.63
N LEU A 221 -21.03 -18.29 10.07
CA LEU A 221 -20.26 -17.87 8.91
C LEU A 221 -18.74 -17.82 9.20
N GLN A 222 -18.34 -17.33 10.36
CA GLN A 222 -16.93 -17.26 10.75
C GLN A 222 -16.31 -18.63 10.99
N GLN A 223 -17.08 -19.59 11.46
CA GLN A 223 -16.64 -20.95 11.77
C GLN A 223 -16.92 -21.98 10.67
N ASP A 224 -17.47 -21.54 9.52
CA ASP A 224 -17.77 -22.45 8.40
C ASP A 224 -16.50 -23.20 7.96
N GLU A 225 -16.57 -24.54 7.95
CA GLU A 225 -15.43 -25.41 7.62
C GLU A 225 -15.01 -25.26 6.16
N GLU A 226 -15.96 -25.11 5.23
CA GLU A 226 -15.66 -24.98 3.79
C GLU A 226 -14.93 -23.67 3.49
N LEU A 227 -15.28 -22.58 4.22
CA LEU A 227 -14.60 -21.29 4.10
C LEU A 227 -13.19 -21.35 4.73
N ASN A 228 -13.05 -21.96 5.88
CA ASN A 228 -11.77 -22.02 6.62
C ASN A 228 -10.80 -23.08 6.07
N THR A 229 -11.24 -23.99 5.21
CA THR A 229 -10.41 -24.96 4.49
C THR A 229 -10.33 -24.68 2.98
N LEU A 230 -10.95 -23.59 2.51
CA LEU A 230 -10.98 -23.20 1.10
C LEU A 230 -11.47 -24.34 0.17
N ALA A 231 -12.32 -25.23 0.68
CA ALA A 231 -12.81 -26.39 -0.05
C ALA A 231 -13.70 -26.03 -1.25
N TYR A 232 -14.26 -24.83 -1.24
CA TYR A 232 -15.14 -24.31 -2.29
C TYR A 232 -14.41 -23.72 -3.50
N THR A 233 -13.07 -23.59 -3.47
CA THR A 233 -12.33 -22.82 -4.47
C THR A 233 -12.28 -23.45 -5.86
N GLY A 234 -12.40 -24.77 -6.00
CA GLY A 234 -12.48 -25.43 -7.31
C GLY A 234 -11.29 -25.10 -8.24
N ASN A 235 -11.61 -24.61 -9.44
CA ASN A 235 -10.58 -24.21 -10.41
C ASN A 235 -10.17 -22.72 -10.30
N LEU A 236 -10.64 -22.00 -9.30
CA LEU A 236 -10.65 -20.54 -9.21
C LEU A 236 -9.35 -19.90 -8.75
N GLY A 237 -8.32 -20.68 -8.52
CA GLY A 237 -7.00 -20.20 -8.14
C GLY A 237 -5.87 -21.12 -8.57
N PRO A 238 -4.63 -20.63 -8.56
CA PRO A 238 -3.47 -21.38 -9.10
C PRO A 238 -3.11 -22.62 -8.28
N TYR A 239 -3.46 -22.65 -7.01
CA TYR A 239 -3.19 -23.78 -6.12
C TYR A 239 -4.47 -24.21 -5.40
N SER A 240 -4.48 -25.46 -4.91
CA SER A 240 -5.49 -26.01 -4.00
C SER A 240 -4.94 -26.09 -2.58
N PHE A 241 -5.78 -25.80 -1.60
CA PHE A 241 -5.41 -25.93 -0.19
C PHE A 241 -5.08 -27.41 0.15
N ASP A 242 -3.95 -27.61 0.82
CA ASP A 242 -3.56 -28.92 1.36
C ASP A 242 -3.68 -28.94 2.88
N SER A 243 -2.91 -28.09 3.57
CA SER A 243 -2.86 -28.11 5.02
C SER A 243 -2.42 -26.78 5.63
N TRP A 244 -2.85 -26.55 6.88
CA TRP A 244 -2.41 -25.42 7.67
C TRP A 244 -2.12 -25.86 9.11
N GLU A 245 -0.83 -25.91 9.44
CA GLU A 245 -0.35 -26.11 10.81
C GLU A 245 -0.10 -24.75 11.44
N ARG A 246 -0.97 -24.33 12.34
CA ARG A 246 -0.90 -23.01 12.98
C ARG A 246 0.48 -22.71 13.56
N SER A 247 0.97 -21.50 13.30
CA SER A 247 2.30 -21.01 13.73
C SER A 247 3.49 -21.85 13.22
N ALA A 248 3.27 -22.69 12.24
CA ALA A 248 4.32 -23.54 11.65
C ALA A 248 4.38 -23.42 10.13
N ARG A 249 3.33 -23.82 9.42
CA ARG A 249 3.31 -23.79 7.95
C ARG A 249 1.90 -23.81 7.35
N TYR A 250 1.79 -23.19 6.20
CA TYR A 250 0.63 -23.28 5.29
C TYR A 250 1.12 -23.90 3.99
N THR A 251 0.41 -24.91 3.49
CA THR A 251 0.79 -25.68 2.30
C THR A 251 -0.35 -25.68 1.29
N VAL A 252 0.01 -25.45 0.04
CA VAL A 252 -0.91 -25.54 -1.11
C VAL A 252 -0.23 -26.36 -2.21
N THR A 253 -1.02 -27.13 -2.96
CA THR A 253 -0.58 -27.94 -4.09
C THR A 253 -1.07 -27.36 -5.41
N ARG A 254 -0.32 -27.61 -6.49
CA ARG A 254 -0.68 -27.15 -7.83
C ARG A 254 -2.10 -27.54 -8.19
N ASN A 255 -2.87 -26.56 -8.69
CA ASN A 255 -4.22 -26.81 -9.20
C ASN A 255 -4.13 -27.20 -10.69
N GLU A 256 -4.36 -28.47 -11.01
CA GLU A 256 -4.28 -28.96 -12.37
C GLU A 256 -5.43 -28.45 -13.26
N ASP A 257 -6.54 -28.06 -12.65
CA ASP A 257 -7.73 -27.57 -13.33
C ASP A 257 -7.81 -26.02 -13.34
N TYR A 258 -6.68 -25.33 -13.04
CA TYR A 258 -6.65 -23.86 -12.96
C TYR A 258 -7.20 -23.22 -14.23
N TYR A 259 -8.24 -22.39 -14.09
CA TYR A 259 -9.05 -21.86 -15.21
C TYR A 259 -8.24 -21.07 -16.24
N LEU A 260 -7.15 -20.36 -15.84
CA LEU A 260 -6.33 -19.56 -16.77
C LEU A 260 -5.55 -20.42 -17.80
N ARG A 261 -5.42 -21.71 -17.58
CA ARG A 261 -4.75 -22.62 -18.53
C ARG A 261 -5.59 -22.94 -19.77
N ASP A 262 -6.90 -22.71 -19.69
CA ASP A 262 -7.87 -23.01 -20.73
C ASP A 262 -8.46 -21.73 -21.38
N VAL A 263 -7.66 -20.64 -21.43
CA VAL A 263 -8.06 -19.37 -22.04
C VAL A 263 -7.04 -18.92 -23.09
N ASP A 264 -7.50 -18.27 -24.15
CA ASP A 264 -6.66 -17.82 -25.28
C ASP A 264 -6.16 -16.37 -25.15
N ASP A 265 -6.70 -15.59 -24.19
CA ASP A 265 -6.48 -14.15 -24.05
C ASP A 265 -5.45 -13.78 -22.97
N VAL A 266 -4.61 -14.73 -22.58
CA VAL A 266 -3.56 -14.53 -21.57
C VAL A 266 -2.15 -14.72 -22.17
N PRO A 267 -1.12 -14.08 -21.60
CA PRO A 267 0.27 -14.32 -21.99
C PRO A 267 0.66 -15.79 -21.87
N GLU A 268 1.51 -16.29 -22.80
CA GLU A 268 1.92 -17.71 -22.88
C GLU A 268 2.41 -18.27 -21.54
N ARG A 269 3.10 -17.43 -20.71
CA ARG A 269 3.59 -17.85 -19.39
C ARG A 269 2.51 -18.29 -18.40
N PHE A 270 1.22 -17.96 -18.65
CA PHE A 270 0.11 -18.38 -17.80
C PHE A 270 -0.46 -19.75 -18.20
N LEU A 271 -0.26 -20.20 -19.44
CA LEU A 271 -0.91 -21.39 -19.99
C LEU A 271 -0.51 -22.70 -19.30
N GLU A 272 0.72 -22.75 -18.75
CA GLU A 272 1.22 -23.91 -17.99
C GLU A 272 1.37 -23.61 -16.48
N ALA A 273 1.08 -22.37 -16.06
CA ALA A 273 1.16 -21.98 -14.66
C ALA A 273 0.07 -22.70 -13.81
N PRO A 274 0.33 -22.88 -12.51
CA PRO A 274 1.54 -22.58 -11.76
C PRO A 274 2.67 -23.60 -12.01
N TYR A 275 3.93 -23.13 -11.87
CA TYR A 275 5.10 -23.97 -12.18
C TYR A 275 5.70 -24.71 -10.99
N PHE A 276 5.23 -24.48 -9.76
CA PHE A 276 5.63 -25.28 -8.61
C PHE A 276 4.57 -26.37 -8.35
N ASP A 277 5.00 -27.61 -8.08
CA ASP A 277 4.10 -28.69 -7.67
C ASP A 277 3.44 -28.37 -6.32
N GLU A 278 4.19 -27.71 -5.44
CA GLU A 278 3.76 -27.35 -4.09
C GLU A 278 4.33 -25.98 -3.72
N LYS A 279 3.57 -25.21 -2.94
CA LYS A 279 4.03 -23.96 -2.33
C LYS A 279 3.81 -24.01 -0.82
N VAL A 280 4.88 -23.73 -0.06
CA VAL A 280 4.88 -23.79 1.40
C VAL A 280 5.23 -22.42 1.97
N TYR A 281 4.45 -21.93 2.91
CA TYR A 281 4.78 -20.78 3.73
C TYR A 281 5.16 -21.24 5.12
N ARG A 282 6.45 -21.15 5.45
CA ARG A 282 6.98 -21.50 6.80
C ARG A 282 6.91 -20.27 7.70
N VAL A 283 6.29 -20.40 8.86
CA VAL A 283 6.27 -19.36 9.88
C VAL A 283 7.53 -19.44 10.73
N ILE A 284 8.42 -18.45 10.59
CA ILE A 284 9.68 -18.35 11.34
C ILE A 284 9.75 -16.96 11.96
N ASN A 285 9.28 -16.82 13.18
CA ASN A 285 9.11 -15.53 13.86
C ASN A 285 10.45 -14.81 14.11
N GLU A 286 11.48 -15.58 14.49
CA GLU A 286 12.78 -15.02 14.83
C GLU A 286 13.58 -14.70 13.57
N GLU A 287 14.00 -13.42 13.41
CA GLU A 287 14.64 -12.88 12.22
C GLU A 287 15.92 -13.62 11.84
N SER A 288 16.82 -13.83 12.79
CA SER A 288 18.11 -14.46 12.52
C SER A 288 17.96 -15.92 12.07
N THR A 289 16.95 -16.62 12.60
CA THR A 289 16.60 -17.98 12.16
C THR A 289 16.04 -17.99 10.75
N ARG A 290 15.16 -17.03 10.44
CA ARG A 290 14.57 -16.87 9.10
C ARG A 290 15.62 -16.56 8.05
N LEU A 291 16.53 -15.65 8.35
CA LEU A 291 17.66 -15.31 7.47
C LEU A 291 18.66 -16.47 7.33
N GLY A 292 18.91 -17.22 8.40
CA GLY A 292 19.74 -18.42 8.36
C GLY A 292 19.14 -19.53 7.48
N ALA A 293 17.81 -19.68 7.49
CA ALA A 293 17.11 -20.63 6.62
C ALA A 293 17.25 -20.26 5.13
N LEU A 294 17.18 -18.96 4.78
CA LEU A 294 17.44 -18.50 3.40
C LEU A 294 18.91 -18.74 2.99
N GLU A 295 19.86 -18.40 3.86
CA GLU A 295 21.29 -18.59 3.58
C GLU A 295 21.67 -20.06 3.38
N SER A 296 21.03 -20.96 4.13
CA SER A 296 21.28 -22.42 4.02
C SER A 296 20.51 -23.10 2.89
N GLY A 297 19.58 -22.42 2.22
CA GLY A 297 18.70 -23.00 1.20
C GLY A 297 17.59 -23.89 1.80
N GLU A 298 17.24 -23.71 3.07
CA GLU A 298 16.07 -24.38 3.66
C GLU A 298 14.74 -23.70 3.26
N VAL A 299 14.82 -22.47 2.80
CA VAL A 299 13.72 -21.72 2.21
C VAL A 299 14.20 -21.02 0.94
N ASP A 300 13.31 -20.87 -0.04
CA ASP A 300 13.61 -20.30 -1.35
C ASP A 300 13.39 -18.78 -1.35
N SER A 301 12.67 -18.23 -0.36
CA SER A 301 12.54 -16.78 -0.23
C SER A 301 12.28 -16.32 1.21
N ALA A 302 12.79 -15.12 1.50
CA ALA A 302 12.49 -14.38 2.73
C ALA A 302 12.71 -12.88 2.54
N GLY A 303 12.00 -12.06 3.33
CA GLY A 303 12.33 -10.64 3.45
C GLY A 303 13.67 -10.43 4.14
N VAL A 304 14.48 -9.52 3.63
CA VAL A 304 15.81 -9.18 4.13
C VAL A 304 15.81 -7.74 4.65
N PRO A 305 16.13 -7.50 5.93
CA PRO A 305 16.27 -6.13 6.44
C PRO A 305 17.38 -5.35 5.72
N PRO A 306 17.22 -4.03 5.54
CA PRO A 306 18.20 -3.20 4.83
C PRO A 306 19.64 -3.31 5.38
N ASP A 307 19.81 -3.40 6.71
CA ASP A 307 21.12 -3.52 7.35
C ASP A 307 21.81 -4.90 7.15
N LYS A 308 21.05 -5.89 6.68
CA LYS A 308 21.55 -7.24 6.35
C LYS A 308 21.74 -7.43 4.84
N ALA A 309 21.15 -6.58 3.99
CA ALA A 309 21.13 -6.76 2.55
C ALA A 309 22.50 -6.99 1.92
N THR A 310 23.52 -6.18 2.26
CA THR A 310 24.89 -6.35 1.76
C THR A 310 25.48 -7.74 2.02
N ARG A 311 25.09 -8.41 3.13
CA ARG A 311 25.53 -9.79 3.38
C ARG A 311 24.95 -10.73 2.34
N PHE A 312 23.66 -10.58 2.04
CA PHE A 312 22.95 -11.46 1.11
C PHE A 312 23.32 -11.19 -0.35
N GLU A 313 23.63 -9.95 -0.74
CA GLU A 313 24.18 -9.62 -2.06
C GLU A 313 25.46 -10.42 -2.42
N ASN A 314 26.22 -10.81 -1.41
CA ASN A 314 27.46 -11.53 -1.60
C ASN A 314 27.32 -13.06 -1.50
N LEU A 315 26.12 -13.59 -1.31
CA LEU A 315 25.87 -15.04 -1.27
C LEU A 315 25.66 -15.57 -2.69
N PRO A 316 26.38 -16.66 -3.07
CA PRO A 316 26.27 -17.19 -4.44
C PRO A 316 24.95 -17.92 -4.73
N ASN A 317 24.19 -18.24 -3.69
CA ASN A 317 22.94 -19.00 -3.76
C ASN A 317 21.70 -18.15 -3.46
N VAL A 318 21.84 -16.82 -3.39
CA VAL A 318 20.73 -15.91 -3.14
C VAL A 318 20.80 -14.72 -4.08
N ASN A 319 19.70 -14.42 -4.73
CA ASN A 319 19.49 -13.18 -5.48
C ASN A 319 18.67 -12.22 -4.63
N LEU A 320 19.12 -10.96 -4.49
CA LEU A 320 18.32 -9.92 -3.88
C LEU A 320 17.45 -9.22 -4.94
N ASN A 321 16.20 -9.11 -4.64
CA ASN A 321 15.26 -8.23 -5.35
C ASN A 321 14.93 -7.01 -4.49
N VAL A 322 15.10 -5.82 -5.08
CA VAL A 322 14.78 -4.54 -4.44
C VAL A 322 13.67 -3.88 -5.26
N SER A 323 12.48 -3.84 -4.70
CA SER A 323 11.31 -3.27 -5.37
C SER A 323 10.70 -2.11 -4.59
N PRO A 324 10.19 -1.06 -5.28
CA PRO A 324 9.44 0.02 -4.64
C PRO A 324 8.22 -0.53 -3.88
N GLN A 325 7.86 0.14 -2.79
CA GLN A 325 6.63 -0.14 -2.04
C GLN A 325 5.66 1.04 -2.09
N PRO A 326 4.35 0.81 -2.01
CA PRO A 326 3.36 1.89 -1.99
C PRO A 326 3.13 2.44 -0.57
N TYR A 327 4.15 2.49 0.27
CA TYR A 327 4.04 2.90 1.66
C TYR A 327 4.99 4.05 1.97
N ALA A 328 4.45 5.11 2.57
CA ALA A 328 5.24 6.20 3.10
C ALA A 328 5.57 5.95 4.58
N ARG A 329 6.85 6.10 4.95
CA ARG A 329 7.28 6.23 6.33
C ARG A 329 7.17 7.70 6.73
N ILE A 330 6.41 7.97 7.79
CA ILE A 330 6.05 9.32 8.21
C ILE A 330 6.16 9.48 9.72
N ILE A 331 6.34 10.72 10.18
CA ILE A 331 6.06 11.09 11.56
C ILE A 331 4.60 11.54 11.62
N VAL A 332 3.78 10.82 12.35
CA VAL A 332 2.42 11.24 12.67
C VAL A 332 2.46 12.15 13.89
N TYR A 333 1.90 13.35 13.78
CA TYR A 333 1.81 14.34 14.85
C TYR A 333 0.43 14.26 15.51
N ASN A 334 0.36 14.13 16.83
CA ASN A 334 -0.90 14.22 17.55
C ASN A 334 -1.34 15.69 17.72
N MET A 335 -2.32 16.11 16.95
CA MET A 335 -2.92 17.46 16.98
C MET A 335 -4.18 17.52 17.84
N ARG A 336 -4.52 16.43 18.54
CA ARG A 336 -5.64 16.41 19.50
C ARG A 336 -5.25 17.06 20.83
N SER A 337 -6.20 17.27 21.72
CA SER A 337 -5.98 17.99 22.98
C SER A 337 -5.08 17.26 23.99
N ASN A 338 -4.74 16.00 23.74
CA ASN A 338 -3.79 15.21 24.55
C ASN A 338 -2.40 15.03 23.89
N GLY A 339 -2.08 15.81 22.85
CA GLY A 339 -0.75 15.91 22.25
C GLY A 339 -0.17 17.32 22.41
N TRP A 340 1.03 17.55 21.90
CA TRP A 340 1.68 18.85 21.92
C TRP A 340 0.94 19.85 21.01
N GLU A 341 0.30 20.86 21.62
CA GLU A 341 -0.61 21.78 20.93
C GLU A 341 0.02 22.47 19.71
N PRO A 342 1.30 22.92 19.71
CA PRO A 342 1.89 23.58 18.56
C PRO A 342 1.88 22.76 17.26
N PHE A 343 1.73 21.43 17.30
CA PHE A 343 1.53 20.63 16.08
C PHE A 343 0.31 21.01 15.26
N ARG A 344 -0.65 21.74 15.85
CA ARG A 344 -1.83 22.27 15.15
C ARG A 344 -1.47 23.36 14.14
N SER A 345 -0.35 24.04 14.34
CA SER A 345 0.15 25.08 13.45
C SER A 345 0.88 24.48 12.25
N THR A 346 0.39 24.77 11.04
CA THR A 346 1.06 24.42 9.79
C THR A 346 2.50 24.98 9.73
N ALA A 347 2.72 26.19 10.24
CA ALA A 347 4.04 26.81 10.30
C ALA A 347 5.01 26.02 11.19
N VAL A 348 4.55 25.47 12.32
CA VAL A 348 5.37 24.61 13.19
C VAL A 348 5.70 23.29 12.51
N ARG A 349 4.72 22.59 11.92
CA ARG A 349 4.97 21.33 11.22
C ARG A 349 5.95 21.50 10.05
N ARG A 350 5.79 22.60 9.29
CA ARG A 350 6.75 22.96 8.21
C ARG A 350 8.15 23.19 8.75
N ALA A 351 8.29 23.92 9.87
CA ALA A 351 9.58 24.17 10.49
C ALA A 351 10.26 22.86 10.94
N LEU A 352 9.50 21.93 11.52
CA LEU A 352 9.99 20.60 11.91
C LEU A 352 10.39 19.73 10.71
N GLY A 353 9.83 19.95 9.55
CA GLY A 353 10.23 19.30 8.30
C GLY A 353 11.69 19.56 7.92
N PHE A 354 12.27 20.70 8.35
CA PHE A 354 13.70 21.02 8.14
C PHE A 354 14.63 20.39 9.20
N ALA A 355 14.06 19.80 10.27
CA ALA A 355 14.85 19.26 11.36
C ALA A 355 15.51 17.92 11.05
N VAL A 356 14.95 17.10 10.16
CA VAL A 356 15.39 15.72 9.90
C VAL A 356 16.10 15.62 8.56
N ASN A 357 17.36 15.15 8.55
CA ASN A 357 18.10 14.87 7.32
C ASN A 357 17.60 13.57 6.67
N LYS A 358 16.73 13.71 5.68
CA LYS A 358 16.10 12.57 5.02
C LYS A 358 17.08 11.81 4.11
N GLU A 359 18.06 12.49 3.50
CA GLU A 359 19.10 11.86 2.68
C GLU A 359 20.00 10.97 3.56
N THR A 360 20.34 11.45 4.77
CA THR A 360 21.09 10.66 5.75
C THR A 360 20.25 9.50 6.29
N LEU A 361 18.96 9.68 6.50
CA LEU A 361 18.04 8.61 6.90
C LEU A 361 18.03 7.49 5.85
N VAL A 362 17.87 7.83 4.57
CA VAL A 362 17.91 6.85 3.45
C VAL A 362 19.28 6.18 3.38
N SER A 363 20.38 6.94 3.40
CA SER A 363 21.73 6.37 3.21
C SER A 363 22.21 5.55 4.41
N ASN A 364 21.94 5.99 5.63
CA ASN A 364 22.54 5.40 6.84
C ASN A 364 21.63 4.41 7.55
N VAL A 365 20.32 4.66 7.62
CA VAL A 365 19.36 3.76 8.26
C VAL A 365 18.84 2.75 7.25
N LEU A 366 18.35 3.22 6.10
CA LEU A 366 17.81 2.35 5.05
C LEU A 366 18.89 1.79 4.11
N ARG A 367 20.17 2.14 4.30
CA ARG A 367 21.29 1.65 3.49
C ARG A 367 21.13 1.87 1.98
N GLY A 368 20.40 2.90 1.57
CA GLY A 368 20.08 3.21 0.19
C GLY A 368 18.85 2.47 -0.36
N TYR A 369 18.19 1.63 0.44
CA TYR A 369 16.99 0.91 0.04
C TYR A 369 15.73 1.72 0.33
N GLY A 370 15.51 2.76 -0.46
CA GLY A 370 14.37 3.66 -0.36
C GLY A 370 14.65 5.00 -0.99
N GLU A 371 13.64 5.84 -1.01
CA GLU A 371 13.67 7.20 -1.54
C GLU A 371 13.21 8.19 -0.47
N VAL A 372 13.60 9.45 -0.61
CA VAL A 372 13.09 10.54 0.25
C VAL A 372 11.62 10.77 -0.09
N ALA A 373 10.79 10.94 0.94
CA ALA A 373 9.40 11.34 0.78
C ALA A 373 9.20 12.82 1.08
N GLN A 374 8.49 13.53 0.21
CA GLN A 374 8.12 14.94 0.39
C GLN A 374 6.60 15.14 0.46
N THR A 375 5.84 14.17 -0.01
CA THR A 375 4.38 14.14 -0.03
C THR A 375 3.88 12.69 0.06
N MET A 376 2.57 12.47 -0.05
CA MET A 376 1.97 11.14 0.03
C MET A 376 2.15 10.29 -1.22
N GLN A 377 2.72 10.82 -2.32
CA GLN A 377 2.98 10.05 -3.53
C GLN A 377 4.48 9.83 -3.73
N PRO A 378 4.91 8.61 -4.11
CA PRO A 378 6.29 8.35 -4.51
C PRO A 378 6.61 9.02 -5.86
N GLU A 379 7.89 9.32 -6.10
CA GLU A 379 8.32 9.99 -7.34
C GLU A 379 8.01 9.20 -8.62
N TRP A 380 7.93 7.87 -8.53
CA TRP A 380 7.56 7.03 -9.68
C TRP A 380 6.07 7.03 -9.99
N SER A 381 5.22 7.54 -9.09
CA SER A 381 3.78 7.67 -9.32
C SER A 381 3.48 8.74 -10.38
N GLN A 382 2.54 8.46 -11.28
CA GLN A 382 2.10 9.46 -12.27
C GLN A 382 1.46 10.70 -11.63
N TRP A 383 1.02 10.61 -10.40
CA TRP A 383 0.35 11.67 -9.66
C TRP A 383 1.34 12.62 -8.95
N TYR A 384 2.64 12.28 -8.99
CA TYR A 384 3.69 13.11 -8.43
C TYR A 384 4.07 14.23 -9.42
N ASP A 385 3.98 15.47 -8.98
CA ASP A 385 4.39 16.66 -9.74
C ASP A 385 5.48 17.40 -8.96
N ASP A 386 6.74 17.21 -9.36
CA ASP A 386 7.92 17.80 -8.73
C ASP A 386 7.89 19.34 -8.73
N SER A 387 7.16 19.96 -9.66
CA SER A 387 7.04 21.41 -9.73
C SER A 387 6.13 22.02 -8.66
N ARG A 388 5.31 21.19 -8.01
CA ARG A 388 4.33 21.59 -6.98
C ARG A 388 4.73 21.15 -5.58
N VAL A 389 5.53 20.09 -5.49
CA VAL A 389 5.96 19.53 -4.20
C VAL A 389 7.04 20.40 -3.58
N GLU A 390 6.86 20.77 -2.32
CA GLU A 390 7.88 21.49 -1.55
C GLU A 390 8.83 20.50 -0.86
N GLU A 391 10.12 20.79 -0.94
CA GLU A 391 11.15 19.96 -0.34
C GLU A 391 11.46 20.38 1.11
N PHE A 392 11.70 19.38 1.97
CA PHE A 392 12.09 19.52 3.37
C PHE A 392 13.14 18.47 3.73
N GLY A 393 14.09 18.82 4.58
CA GLY A 393 15.06 17.87 5.12
C GLY A 393 16.07 17.35 4.11
N VAL A 394 16.35 18.11 3.04
CA VAL A 394 17.30 17.76 1.98
C VAL A 394 18.17 18.96 1.62
N GLY A 395 19.45 18.71 1.28
CA GLY A 395 20.38 19.74 0.86
C GLY A 395 20.43 20.96 1.79
N ASP A 396 20.28 22.16 1.22
CA ASP A 396 20.26 23.43 1.98
C ASP A 396 18.94 23.66 2.75
N ARG A 397 17.96 22.79 2.59
CA ARG A 397 16.65 22.85 3.27
C ARG A 397 16.61 21.94 4.51
N TYR A 398 17.72 21.89 5.23
CA TYR A 398 17.95 21.09 6.43
C TYR A 398 18.88 21.81 7.41
N GLY A 399 18.68 21.56 8.70
CA GLY A 399 19.61 21.93 9.77
C GLY A 399 19.10 22.98 10.75
N PRO A 400 19.92 23.32 11.76
CA PRO A 400 19.48 24.11 12.92
C PRO A 400 19.11 25.55 12.57
N GLU A 401 19.77 26.18 11.60
CA GLU A 401 19.50 27.58 11.24
C GLU A 401 18.09 27.70 10.63
N GLU A 402 17.79 26.85 9.64
CA GLU A 402 16.48 26.82 9.00
C GLU A 402 15.36 26.42 9.98
N THR A 403 15.59 25.38 10.79
CA THR A 403 14.60 24.86 11.73
C THR A 403 14.29 25.88 12.83
N ARG A 404 15.31 26.36 13.55
CA ARG A 404 15.12 27.23 14.72
C ARG A 404 14.53 28.59 14.35
N SER A 405 15.03 29.22 13.28
CA SER A 405 14.52 30.51 12.81
C SER A 405 13.01 30.42 12.46
N ARG A 406 12.59 29.32 11.82
CA ARG A 406 11.19 29.10 11.47
C ARG A 406 10.32 28.76 12.68
N LEU A 407 10.82 27.93 13.60
CA LEU A 407 10.13 27.63 14.86
C LEU A 407 9.96 28.88 15.72
N GLU A 408 11.00 29.71 15.87
CA GLU A 408 10.92 30.96 16.61
C GLU A 408 9.86 31.89 16.03
N SER A 409 9.80 31.99 14.69
CA SER A 409 8.75 32.77 14.02
C SER A 409 7.36 32.17 14.21
N ALA A 410 7.22 30.83 14.07
CA ALA A 410 5.93 30.14 14.18
C ALA A 410 5.37 30.14 15.60
N LEU A 411 6.23 30.22 16.61
CA LEU A 411 5.88 30.20 18.04
C LEU A 411 5.84 31.59 18.70
N SER A 412 6.08 32.66 17.94
CA SER A 412 6.24 34.04 18.46
C SER A 412 5.05 34.55 19.30
N ASP A 413 3.85 34.06 19.04
CA ASP A 413 2.60 34.42 19.76
C ASP A 413 2.21 33.38 20.83
N THR A 414 3.13 32.47 21.19
CA THR A 414 2.93 31.40 22.19
C THR A 414 3.80 31.61 23.43
N GLU A 415 3.73 30.68 24.38
CA GLU A 415 4.60 30.67 25.57
C GLU A 415 5.99 30.04 25.32
N TYR A 416 6.22 29.47 24.13
CA TYR A 416 7.47 28.79 23.77
C TYR A 416 8.52 29.78 23.26
N ALA A 417 9.77 29.61 23.68
CA ALA A 417 10.88 30.45 23.25
C ALA A 417 12.21 29.67 23.24
N TYR A 418 13.23 30.19 22.58
CA TYR A 418 14.56 29.62 22.66
C TYR A 418 15.34 30.19 23.84
N ASP A 419 15.93 29.29 24.67
CA ASP A 419 16.99 29.61 25.66
C ASP A 419 18.30 28.98 25.17
N GLY A 420 19.10 29.78 24.46
CA GLY A 420 20.25 29.29 23.72
C GLY A 420 19.83 28.39 22.57
N GLU A 421 20.21 27.12 22.62
CA GLU A 421 19.87 26.14 21.59
C GLU A 421 18.62 25.31 21.93
N ARG A 422 18.06 25.47 23.13
CA ARG A 422 16.92 24.68 23.60
C ARG A 422 15.61 25.45 23.40
N LEU A 423 14.61 24.77 22.86
CA LEU A 423 13.24 25.25 22.89
C LEU A 423 12.67 25.01 24.28
N VAL A 424 12.20 26.06 24.95
CA VAL A 424 11.63 25.99 26.29
C VAL A 424 10.17 26.44 26.29
N ASP A 425 9.39 25.92 27.23
CA ASP A 425 8.01 26.32 27.50
C ASP A 425 7.92 27.59 28.36
N GLY A 426 6.72 28.04 28.69
CA GLY A 426 6.46 29.22 29.53
C GLY A 426 7.00 29.13 30.96
N SER A 427 7.37 27.94 31.44
CA SER A 427 8.04 27.75 32.74
C SER A 427 9.56 27.83 32.64
N GLY A 428 10.12 27.82 31.42
CA GLY A 428 11.56 27.78 31.14
C GLY A 428 12.13 26.35 31.13
N GLU A 429 11.28 25.31 31.15
CA GLU A 429 11.70 23.92 31.00
C GLU A 429 11.84 23.57 29.51
N GLN A 430 12.85 22.73 29.18
CA GLN A 430 13.04 22.29 27.81
C GLN A 430 11.84 21.46 27.36
N VAL A 431 11.31 21.73 26.16
CA VAL A 431 10.25 20.94 25.55
C VAL A 431 10.73 19.50 25.38
N SER A 432 9.98 18.56 25.95
CA SER A 432 10.21 17.12 25.86
C SER A 432 8.99 16.45 25.25
N LEU A 433 9.19 15.65 24.17
CA LEU A 433 8.14 14.98 23.42
C LEU A 433 8.44 13.49 23.33
N SER A 434 7.40 12.67 23.22
CA SER A 434 7.52 11.23 22.96
C SER A 434 7.44 10.93 21.45
N ILE A 435 8.18 9.89 20.99
CA ILE A 435 8.01 9.30 19.65
C ILE A 435 7.88 7.78 19.76
N TYR A 436 6.71 7.24 19.39
CA TYR A 436 6.41 5.83 19.50
C TYR A 436 6.79 5.08 18.22
N TYR A 437 7.37 3.86 18.40
CA TYR A 437 7.74 2.97 17.31
C TYR A 437 7.38 1.51 17.63
N ASP A 438 7.27 0.64 16.60
CA ASP A 438 6.95 -0.77 16.79
C ASP A 438 8.16 -1.52 17.40
N SER A 439 7.94 -2.09 18.59
CA SER A 439 8.94 -2.88 19.30
C SER A 439 9.42 -4.14 18.56
N GLY A 440 8.65 -4.61 17.58
CA GLY A 440 8.98 -5.75 16.72
C GLY A 440 9.83 -5.39 15.49
N GLN A 441 10.15 -4.09 15.29
CA GLN A 441 10.80 -3.57 14.08
C GLN A 441 12.11 -2.84 14.42
N SER A 442 13.25 -3.52 14.28
CA SER A 442 14.58 -2.93 14.61
C SER A 442 14.91 -1.67 13.81
N THR A 443 14.51 -1.61 12.55
CA THR A 443 14.69 -0.45 11.68
C THR A 443 13.90 0.77 12.18
N GLU A 444 12.71 0.55 12.76
CA GLU A 444 11.91 1.64 13.33
C GLU A 444 12.56 2.21 14.59
N GLY A 445 13.09 1.35 15.47
CA GLY A 445 13.86 1.80 16.64
C GLY A 445 15.04 2.67 16.25
N THR A 446 15.83 2.24 15.27
CA THR A 446 16.96 3.04 14.74
C THR A 446 16.48 4.35 14.13
N THR A 447 15.36 4.35 13.41
CA THR A 447 14.76 5.56 12.84
C THR A 447 14.29 6.52 13.92
N ALA A 448 13.64 6.02 14.99
CA ALA A 448 13.19 6.85 16.12
C ALA A 448 14.35 7.49 16.86
N GLU A 449 15.43 6.75 17.12
CA GLU A 449 16.66 7.28 17.72
C GLU A 449 17.31 8.36 16.84
N PHE A 450 17.36 8.13 15.53
CA PHE A 450 17.86 9.11 14.57
C PHE A 450 17.03 10.41 14.60
N ILE A 451 15.70 10.31 14.53
CA ILE A 451 14.80 11.49 14.62
C ILE A 451 14.99 12.22 15.95
N ALA A 452 15.11 11.50 17.06
CA ALA A 452 15.30 12.09 18.37
C ALA A 452 16.61 12.89 18.45
N GLN A 453 17.69 12.37 17.85
CA GLN A 453 18.95 13.11 17.73
C GLN A 453 18.79 14.37 16.88
N GLU A 454 18.20 14.24 15.69
CA GLU A 454 18.00 15.35 14.76
C GLU A 454 17.12 16.48 15.35
N PHE A 455 16.05 16.14 16.05
CA PHE A 455 15.21 17.13 16.75
C PHE A 455 15.96 17.84 17.88
N ARG A 456 16.78 17.10 18.64
CA ARG A 456 17.60 17.70 19.70
C ARG A 456 18.63 18.67 19.13
N GLU A 457 19.33 18.29 18.07
CA GLU A 457 20.40 19.10 17.47
C GLU A 457 19.86 20.28 16.66
N ASN A 458 18.77 20.08 15.90
CA ASN A 458 18.27 21.05 14.94
C ASN A 458 17.10 21.89 15.48
N ALA A 459 16.20 21.30 16.26
CA ALA A 459 15.03 22.00 16.81
C ALA A 459 15.19 22.39 18.28
N GLY A 460 16.19 21.87 19.00
CA GLY A 460 16.35 22.10 20.44
C GLY A 460 15.27 21.42 21.30
N ILE A 461 14.56 20.42 20.74
CA ILE A 461 13.49 19.65 21.38
C ILE A 461 14.06 18.31 21.84
N ASP A 462 13.82 17.94 23.10
CA ASP A 462 14.21 16.63 23.62
C ASP A 462 13.14 15.60 23.26
N VAL A 463 13.46 14.65 22.39
CA VAL A 463 12.53 13.61 21.95
C VAL A 463 12.93 12.27 22.57
N GLN A 464 11.96 11.58 23.15
CA GLN A 464 12.13 10.28 23.82
C GLN A 464 11.54 9.16 22.96
N PRO A 465 12.36 8.25 22.39
CA PRO A 465 11.87 7.07 21.69
C PRO A 465 11.24 6.07 22.66
N GLU A 466 10.02 5.64 22.36
CA GLU A 466 9.22 4.70 23.15
C GLU A 466 8.79 3.49 22.31
N ALA A 467 9.29 2.29 22.72
CA ALA A 467 8.95 1.04 22.05
C ALA A 467 7.58 0.53 22.49
N VAL A 468 6.69 0.26 21.56
CA VAL A 468 5.36 -0.28 21.86
C VAL A 468 4.95 -1.33 20.80
N ALA A 469 4.28 -2.40 21.22
CA ALA A 469 3.73 -3.36 20.25
C ALA A 469 2.61 -2.71 19.41
N SER A 470 2.57 -2.99 18.11
CA SER A 470 1.58 -2.40 17.19
C SER A 470 0.13 -2.56 17.66
N SER A 471 -0.25 -3.71 18.23
CA SER A 471 -1.60 -3.92 18.76
C SER A 471 -1.93 -3.02 19.96
N THR A 472 -0.95 -2.78 20.84
CA THR A 472 -1.09 -1.85 21.97
C THR A 472 -1.17 -0.41 21.48
N PHE A 473 -0.37 -0.05 20.47
CA PHE A 473 -0.44 1.27 19.87
C PHE A 473 -1.83 1.53 19.27
N GLN A 474 -2.36 0.57 18.51
CA GLN A 474 -3.70 0.66 17.94
C GLN A 474 -4.79 0.90 19.00
N SER A 475 -4.79 0.13 20.10
CA SER A 475 -5.84 0.25 21.10
C SER A 475 -5.74 1.50 21.98
N ASN A 476 -4.52 1.94 22.32
CA ASN A 476 -4.31 2.96 23.34
C ASN A 476 -4.08 4.36 22.75
N TYR A 477 -3.54 4.44 21.52
CA TYR A 477 -3.07 5.70 20.93
C TYR A 477 -3.75 6.07 19.61
N VAL A 478 -4.32 5.10 18.87
CA VAL A 478 -4.97 5.35 17.57
C VAL A 478 -6.49 5.49 17.71
N GLN A 479 -7.14 4.62 18.49
CA GLN A 479 -8.58 4.74 18.72
C GLN A 479 -8.89 5.97 19.56
N THR A 480 -9.91 6.74 19.14
CA THR A 480 -10.29 7.98 19.80
C THR A 480 -11.76 7.96 20.22
N SER A 481 -12.04 8.48 21.40
CA SER A 481 -13.41 8.61 21.93
C SER A 481 -13.59 9.90 22.72
N PRO A 482 -14.80 10.45 22.75
CA PRO A 482 -15.11 11.53 23.67
C PRO A 482 -15.14 11.00 25.12
N PRO A 483 -14.99 11.87 26.14
CA PRO A 483 -15.19 11.50 27.53
C PRO A 483 -16.56 10.86 27.76
N GLU A 484 -16.65 9.93 28.72
CA GLU A 484 -17.91 9.25 29.06
C GLU A 484 -19.03 10.26 29.35
N GLY A 485 -20.19 10.05 28.70
CA GLY A 485 -21.35 10.93 28.84
C GLY A 485 -21.31 12.20 28.01
N THR A 486 -20.30 12.37 27.15
CA THR A 486 -20.21 13.49 26.20
C THR A 486 -20.75 13.06 24.84
N ASP A 487 -21.70 13.83 24.30
CA ASP A 487 -22.19 13.66 22.92
C ASP A 487 -21.41 14.63 22.01
N PRO A 488 -20.47 14.14 21.18
CA PRO A 488 -19.68 15.03 20.32
C PRO A 488 -20.54 15.58 19.18
N GLU A 489 -20.21 16.76 18.68
CA GLU A 489 -20.90 17.37 17.52
C GLU A 489 -20.96 16.43 16.31
N TRP A 490 -19.96 15.57 16.15
CA TRP A 490 -19.87 14.52 15.13
C TRP A 490 -18.95 13.41 15.59
N SER A 491 -19.16 12.20 15.07
CA SER A 491 -18.26 11.05 15.17
C SER A 491 -18.29 10.31 13.83
N VAL A 492 -17.16 9.82 13.35
CA VAL A 492 -17.05 9.17 12.03
C VAL A 492 -16.71 7.68 12.16
N SER A 493 -15.73 7.37 12.99
CA SER A 493 -15.23 6.01 13.18
C SER A 493 -14.60 5.86 14.57
N THR A 494 -14.15 4.66 14.91
CA THR A 494 -13.33 4.41 16.12
C THR A 494 -11.97 5.13 16.09
N PHE A 495 -11.48 5.50 14.90
CA PHE A 495 -10.25 6.27 14.74
C PHE A 495 -10.49 7.79 14.79
N ASN A 496 -11.70 8.24 14.46
CA ASN A 496 -12.07 9.64 14.48
C ASN A 496 -13.41 9.83 15.20
N GLY A 497 -13.37 9.66 16.52
CA GLY A 497 -14.53 9.67 17.41
C GLY A 497 -15.14 11.06 17.67
N GLY A 498 -14.59 12.14 17.07
CA GLY A 498 -15.15 13.49 17.22
C GLY A 498 -14.12 14.61 17.04
N PRO A 499 -14.54 15.88 17.32
CA PRO A 499 -13.65 17.04 17.28
C PRO A 499 -12.36 16.82 18.09
N ARG A 500 -11.21 17.29 17.55
CA ARG A 500 -9.89 17.09 18.15
C ARG A 500 -9.73 17.63 19.58
N ASP A 501 -10.60 18.57 19.96
CA ASP A 501 -10.61 19.16 21.30
C ASP A 501 -11.49 18.38 22.29
N VAL A 502 -12.26 17.38 21.80
CA VAL A 502 -13.24 16.62 22.58
C VAL A 502 -12.86 15.14 22.62
N ALA A 503 -12.61 14.52 21.46
CA ALA A 503 -12.27 13.10 21.36
C ALA A 503 -10.76 12.90 21.31
N THR A 504 -10.23 12.07 22.23
CA THR A 504 -8.80 11.75 22.31
C THR A 504 -8.60 10.24 22.39
N SER A 505 -7.36 9.80 22.20
CA SER A 505 -6.92 8.45 22.52
C SER A 505 -6.93 8.20 24.04
N ALA A 506 -6.92 6.94 24.43
CA ALA A 506 -6.92 6.55 25.84
C ALA A 506 -5.68 7.04 26.59
N GLU A 507 -4.52 6.97 25.94
CA GLU A 507 -3.25 7.46 26.46
C GLU A 507 -2.77 8.68 25.66
N PRO A 508 -2.13 9.68 26.31
CA PRO A 508 -1.53 10.82 25.62
C PRO A 508 -0.30 10.38 24.83
N TRP A 509 -0.01 11.07 23.72
CA TRP A 509 1.17 10.87 22.89
C TRP A 509 1.46 12.12 22.07
N ASP A 510 2.71 12.27 21.59
CA ASP A 510 3.08 13.42 20.76
C ASP A 510 3.33 13.03 19.31
N MET A 511 4.21 12.06 19.07
CA MET A 511 4.60 11.62 17.74
C MET A 511 4.63 10.10 17.63
N SER A 512 4.48 9.60 16.41
CA SER A 512 4.67 8.16 16.12
C SER A 512 5.22 7.94 14.73
N ILE A 513 6.07 6.92 14.58
CA ILE A 513 6.46 6.31 13.30
C ILE A 513 6.02 4.84 13.22
N ASN A 514 5.21 4.36 14.16
CA ASN A 514 4.67 2.99 14.24
C ASN A 514 3.80 2.62 13.03
N LEU A 515 3.25 3.62 12.32
CA LEU A 515 2.35 3.39 11.19
C LEU A 515 3.01 3.81 9.87
N GLN A 516 2.79 2.98 8.86
CA GLN A 516 3.07 3.29 7.47
C GLN A 516 1.74 3.50 6.76
N PHE A 517 1.65 4.55 5.95
CA PHE A 517 0.43 4.81 5.19
C PHE A 517 0.60 4.40 3.74
N ASN A 518 -0.39 3.67 3.23
CA ASN A 518 -0.46 3.34 1.81
C ASN A 518 -0.65 4.63 1.00
N THR A 519 0.19 4.82 -0.01
CA THR A 519 0.16 5.98 -0.89
C THR A 519 -0.89 5.86 -2.00
N TYR A 520 -1.47 4.68 -2.16
CA TYR A 520 -2.48 4.37 -3.19
C TYR A 520 -2.07 4.84 -4.60
N PRO A 521 -0.93 4.40 -5.15
CA PRO A 521 -0.41 4.93 -6.42
C PRO A 521 -1.31 4.63 -7.63
N PHE A 522 -2.21 3.64 -7.51
CA PHE A 522 -3.21 3.34 -8.54
C PHE A 522 -4.55 4.05 -8.31
N THR A 523 -4.88 4.35 -7.06
CA THR A 523 -6.15 4.95 -6.64
C THR A 523 -5.94 6.07 -5.64
N PRO A 524 -5.30 7.18 -6.01
CA PRO A 524 -4.94 8.25 -5.08
C PRO A 524 -6.15 8.80 -4.33
N ALA A 525 -7.35 8.75 -4.91
CA ALA A 525 -8.59 9.12 -4.26
C ALA A 525 -8.86 8.36 -2.94
N SER A 526 -8.31 7.14 -2.80
CA SER A 526 -8.45 6.33 -1.57
C SER A 526 -7.71 6.92 -0.36
N SER A 527 -6.75 7.82 -0.59
CA SER A 527 -6.03 8.52 0.49
C SER A 527 -6.76 9.75 1.05
N LYS A 528 -7.93 10.14 0.49
CA LYS A 528 -8.70 11.33 0.90
C LYS A 528 -8.93 11.37 2.42
N GLY A 529 -9.31 10.24 3.02
CA GLY A 529 -9.63 10.13 4.43
C GLY A 529 -8.48 10.50 5.39
N PHE A 530 -7.23 10.55 4.91
CA PHE A 530 -6.10 11.07 5.69
C PHE A 530 -6.07 12.60 5.77
N PHE A 531 -6.67 13.31 4.80
CA PHE A 531 -6.46 14.74 4.59
C PHE A 531 -7.70 15.59 4.78
N GLU A 532 -8.74 15.05 5.39
CA GLU A 532 -9.96 15.80 5.69
C GLU A 532 -10.33 15.75 7.17
N LYS A 533 -10.90 16.83 7.69
CA LYS A 533 -11.29 16.97 9.11
C LYS A 533 -12.13 15.80 9.61
N ARG A 534 -13.07 15.32 8.79
CA ARG A 534 -13.97 14.21 9.10
C ARG A 534 -13.56 12.91 8.38
N GLY A 535 -12.28 12.75 8.07
CA GLY A 535 -11.76 11.53 7.51
C GLY A 535 -11.82 10.36 8.49
N GLY A 536 -12.24 9.18 8.02
CA GLY A 536 -12.44 8.01 8.87
C GLY A 536 -11.18 7.52 9.59
N ILE A 537 -10.00 7.86 9.08
CA ILE A 537 -8.69 7.50 9.64
C ILE A 537 -7.91 8.68 10.21
N ASN A 538 -8.56 9.85 10.37
CA ASN A 538 -7.94 11.03 10.97
C ASN A 538 -7.92 10.96 12.51
N PHE A 539 -7.25 9.94 13.08
CA PHE A 539 -7.09 9.79 14.53
C PHE A 539 -6.17 10.85 15.14
N TYR A 540 -5.29 11.42 14.34
CA TYR A 540 -4.29 12.43 14.74
C TYR A 540 -4.85 13.86 14.83
N GLY A 541 -6.10 14.10 14.40
CA GLY A 541 -6.79 15.38 14.59
C GLY A 541 -6.34 16.48 13.63
N TYR A 542 -5.87 16.14 12.42
CA TYR A 542 -5.51 17.10 11.39
C TYR A 542 -6.75 17.84 10.85
N TYR A 543 -6.65 19.16 10.76
CA TYR A 543 -7.63 20.02 10.10
C TYR A 543 -6.88 20.80 9.02
N PRO A 544 -7.16 20.56 7.73
CA PRO A 544 -6.49 21.25 6.62
C PRO A 544 -6.80 22.74 6.59
N ASP A 545 -5.81 23.55 6.23
CA ASP A 545 -5.97 24.98 5.95
C ASP A 545 -6.44 25.20 4.51
N ALA A 546 -6.01 24.35 3.56
CA ALA A 546 -6.42 24.36 2.16
C ALA A 546 -7.59 23.39 1.88
N ASP A 547 -8.31 23.61 0.79
CA ASP A 547 -9.40 22.74 0.32
C ASP A 547 -8.88 21.49 -0.42
N ILE A 548 -8.08 20.67 0.28
CA ILE A 548 -7.56 19.43 -0.25
C ILE A 548 -8.69 18.47 -0.62
N ALA A 549 -9.71 18.36 0.24
CA ALA A 549 -10.84 17.47 0.02
C ALA A 549 -11.61 17.81 -1.27
N GLY A 550 -11.82 19.10 -1.56
CA GLY A 550 -12.47 19.55 -2.78
C GLY A 550 -11.68 19.21 -4.05
N LEU A 551 -10.33 19.21 -4.01
CA LEU A 551 -9.51 18.75 -5.11
C LEU A 551 -9.66 17.25 -5.36
N TYR A 552 -9.68 16.45 -4.29
CA TYR A 552 -9.95 15.00 -4.40
C TYR A 552 -11.33 14.70 -4.97
N GLU A 553 -12.35 15.46 -4.59
CA GLU A 553 -13.71 15.31 -5.11
C GLU A 553 -13.78 15.64 -6.60
N GLN A 554 -13.18 16.77 -7.01
CA GLN A 554 -13.11 17.15 -8.41
C GLN A 554 -12.32 16.14 -9.25
N ALA A 555 -11.18 15.62 -8.75
CA ALA A 555 -10.38 14.62 -9.42
C ALA A 555 -11.14 13.29 -9.59
N SER A 556 -11.92 12.90 -8.58
CA SER A 556 -12.74 11.68 -8.63
C SER A 556 -13.92 11.80 -9.59
N ALA A 557 -14.47 13.01 -9.78
CA ALA A 557 -15.65 13.26 -10.59
C ALA A 557 -15.36 13.49 -12.09
N THR A 558 -14.11 13.51 -12.54
CA THR A 558 -13.76 13.75 -13.94
C THR A 558 -13.24 12.50 -14.64
N THR A 559 -13.70 12.26 -15.88
CA THR A 559 -13.17 11.26 -16.81
C THR A 559 -11.97 11.77 -17.62
N ASP A 560 -11.69 13.09 -17.59
CA ASP A 560 -10.52 13.69 -18.25
C ASP A 560 -9.25 13.37 -17.46
N GLU A 561 -8.44 12.47 -18.01
CA GLU A 561 -7.20 11.99 -17.37
C GLU A 561 -6.21 13.13 -17.11
N GLN A 562 -6.02 14.05 -18.07
CA GLN A 562 -5.12 15.18 -17.89
C GLN A 562 -5.59 16.11 -16.76
N ARG A 563 -6.89 16.36 -16.70
CA ARG A 563 -7.47 17.16 -15.60
C ARG A 563 -7.34 16.46 -14.25
N ARG A 564 -7.46 15.14 -14.22
CA ARG A 564 -7.24 14.32 -13.01
C ARG A 564 -5.80 14.42 -12.51
N LEU A 565 -4.82 14.31 -13.43
CA LEU A 565 -3.40 14.47 -13.12
C LEU A 565 -3.11 15.85 -12.52
N GLU A 566 -3.67 16.92 -13.11
CA GLU A 566 -3.51 18.28 -12.59
C GLU A 566 -4.09 18.44 -11.17
N LEU A 567 -5.29 17.92 -10.92
CA LEU A 567 -5.98 18.05 -9.64
C LEU A 567 -5.29 17.27 -8.52
N PHE A 568 -4.87 16.03 -8.79
CA PHE A 568 -4.10 15.27 -7.81
C PHE A 568 -2.70 15.84 -7.60
N GLY A 569 -2.02 16.30 -8.66
CA GLY A 569 -0.75 17.00 -8.53
C GLY A 569 -0.86 18.25 -7.65
N GLU A 570 -1.95 19.02 -7.79
CA GLU A 570 -2.24 20.18 -6.93
C GLU A 570 -2.51 19.74 -5.48
N ALA A 571 -3.34 18.70 -5.27
CA ALA A 571 -3.62 18.17 -3.93
C ALA A 571 -2.36 17.70 -3.22
N PHE A 572 -1.51 16.92 -3.88
CA PHE A 572 -0.26 16.43 -3.29
C PHE A 572 0.79 17.53 -3.10
N GLY A 573 0.77 18.56 -3.94
CA GLY A 573 1.54 19.79 -3.73
C GLY A 573 1.11 20.51 -2.44
N LEU A 574 -0.19 20.71 -2.21
CA LEU A 574 -0.71 21.31 -0.97
C LEU A 574 -0.43 20.42 0.25
N ILE A 575 -0.54 19.10 0.14
CA ILE A 575 -0.19 18.17 1.21
C ILE A 575 1.29 18.31 1.60
N SER A 576 2.19 18.45 0.63
CA SER A 576 3.60 18.68 0.93
C SER A 576 3.81 20.02 1.64
N GLN A 577 3.05 21.08 1.28
CA GLN A 577 3.15 22.39 1.88
C GLN A 577 2.56 22.46 3.29
N GLU A 578 1.45 21.76 3.55
CA GLU A 578 0.80 21.75 4.86
C GLU A 578 1.47 20.82 5.88
N GLN A 579 2.27 19.88 5.41
CA GLN A 579 2.94 18.88 6.27
C GLN A 579 2.00 18.28 7.32
N PRO A 580 0.86 17.64 6.93
CA PRO A 580 -0.02 16.96 7.89
C PRO A 580 0.72 15.86 8.64
N PHE A 581 1.77 15.36 8.04
CA PHE A 581 2.77 14.41 8.55
C PHE A 581 4.16 14.95 8.31
N GLY A 582 5.13 14.55 9.10
CA GLY A 582 6.55 14.67 8.75
C GLY A 582 6.88 13.55 7.75
N PHE A 583 6.80 13.82 6.44
CA PHE A 583 7.18 12.84 5.42
C PHE A 583 8.67 12.55 5.52
N LEU A 584 9.05 11.28 5.59
CA LEU A 584 10.44 10.84 5.77
C LEU A 584 10.96 10.14 4.51
N THR A 585 10.47 8.94 4.24
CA THR A 585 10.98 8.06 3.18
C THR A 585 9.88 7.22 2.56
N MET A 586 10.13 6.74 1.33
CA MET A 586 9.45 5.63 0.68
C MET A 586 10.42 4.44 0.72
N PRO A 587 10.32 3.53 1.70
CA PRO A 587 11.24 2.40 1.79
C PRO A 587 11.00 1.42 0.65
N SER A 588 12.06 0.78 0.18
CA SER A 588 11.96 -0.35 -0.76
C SER A 588 11.76 -1.66 0.00
N SER A 589 11.08 -2.62 -0.64
CA SER A 589 11.13 -4.01 -0.22
C SER A 589 12.45 -4.63 -0.65
N VAL A 590 13.11 -5.32 0.25
CA VAL A 590 14.29 -6.12 -0.06
C VAL A 590 13.94 -7.57 0.23
N SER A 591 13.89 -8.39 -0.81
CA SER A 591 13.57 -9.82 -0.72
C SER A 591 14.72 -10.65 -1.26
N GLY A 592 15.13 -11.68 -0.53
CA GLY A 592 16.08 -12.67 -1.01
C GLY A 592 15.35 -13.87 -1.61
N TYR A 593 15.80 -14.31 -2.77
CA TYR A 593 15.32 -15.49 -3.48
C TYR A 593 16.48 -16.47 -3.71
N ALA A 594 16.21 -17.78 -3.66
CA ALA A 594 17.17 -18.78 -4.09
C ALA A 594 17.62 -18.51 -5.53
N ASP A 595 18.89 -18.79 -5.84
CA ASP A 595 19.53 -18.39 -7.09
C ASP A 595 18.96 -19.06 -8.35
N ASP A 596 18.12 -20.08 -8.20
CA ASP A 596 17.39 -20.75 -9.28
C ASP A 596 15.92 -20.32 -9.41
N VAL A 597 15.39 -19.45 -8.54
CA VAL A 597 14.04 -18.90 -8.70
C VAL A 597 14.02 -17.82 -9.77
N ARG A 598 13.04 -17.88 -10.67
CA ARG A 598 12.85 -16.94 -11.79
C ARG A 598 11.40 -16.48 -11.89
N GLY A 599 11.20 -15.37 -12.60
CA GLY A 599 9.87 -14.82 -12.91
C GLY A 599 9.36 -13.78 -11.92
N TYR A 600 10.06 -13.54 -10.80
CA TYR A 600 9.75 -12.41 -9.92
C TYR A 600 10.17 -11.09 -10.58
N ASP A 601 9.37 -10.06 -10.34
CA ASP A 601 9.55 -8.75 -10.96
C ASP A 601 10.42 -7.84 -10.09
N GLU A 602 11.33 -7.09 -10.71
CA GLU A 602 12.19 -6.10 -10.04
C GLU A 602 11.52 -4.72 -9.93
N GLU A 603 10.42 -4.51 -10.66
CA GLU A 603 9.64 -3.28 -10.61
C GLU A 603 8.60 -3.30 -9.48
N PHE A 604 7.87 -2.18 -9.31
CA PHE A 604 6.72 -2.16 -8.39
C PHE A 604 5.71 -3.22 -8.82
N ASN A 605 5.63 -4.28 -8.03
CA ASN A 605 4.85 -5.46 -8.36
C ASN A 605 3.77 -5.70 -7.30
N THR A 606 2.53 -5.80 -7.77
CA THR A 606 1.39 -6.22 -6.95
C THR A 606 1.37 -7.75 -6.75
N VAL A 607 2.44 -8.46 -7.12
CA VAL A 607 2.52 -9.94 -7.17
C VAL A 607 1.39 -10.54 -8.00
N TRP A 608 0.98 -9.83 -9.04
CA TRP A 608 -0.17 -10.14 -9.87
C TRP A 608 -0.01 -11.45 -10.66
N ASP A 609 1.25 -11.83 -10.94
CA ASP A 609 1.63 -13.00 -11.74
C ASP A 609 2.50 -14.02 -10.98
N ALA A 610 2.46 -14.02 -9.65
CA ALA A 610 3.28 -14.92 -8.82
C ALA A 610 3.08 -16.43 -9.10
N GLN A 611 2.02 -16.81 -9.78
CA GLN A 611 1.80 -18.18 -10.29
C GLN A 611 2.72 -18.53 -11.48
N THR A 612 3.31 -17.55 -12.14
CA THR A 612 4.23 -17.76 -13.28
C THR A 612 5.70 -17.92 -12.88
N TRP A 613 6.01 -17.81 -11.58
CA TRP A 613 7.36 -18.03 -11.08
C TRP A 613 7.75 -19.51 -11.18
N TYR A 614 9.04 -19.79 -11.41
CA TYR A 614 9.53 -21.14 -11.64
C TYR A 614 10.98 -21.31 -11.18
N PHE A 615 11.44 -22.58 -11.05
CA PHE A 615 12.86 -22.90 -10.87
C PHE A 615 13.57 -23.02 -12.23
N ALA A 616 14.75 -22.39 -12.37
CA ALA A 616 15.57 -22.39 -13.58
C ALA A 616 16.29 -23.73 -13.83
#